data_f1fd59580443b7e128d10653f7577f0a
#
_entry.id   f1fd59580443b7e128d10653f7577f0a
#
_cell.length_a   1.000
_cell.length_b   1.000
_cell.length_c   1.000
_cell.angle_alpha   90.00
_cell.angle_beta   90.00
_cell.angle_gamma   90.00
#
_symmetry.space_group_name_H-M   'P 1'
#
loop_
_entity.id
_entity.type
_entity.pdbx_description
1 polymer ?
#
loop_
_entity_poly.entity_id
_entity_poly.type
_entity_poly.pdbx_seq_one_letter_code
_entity_poly.pdbx_strand_id
1 'polypeptide(L)'
;RERMGHIELAAPVSHIWYFKGIPSRMGLILDVSPKNLERVLYFASYIVLETAPDIGIQQKQILSEAEYQEAKAKYGNSFRAGMGAESIMELLMNIDLEEESVTLKTELENASGQKRARIIKRLEVIESFRESGNKPEWMILTVIPVIPPDLRPMVQLDGGRFATSDMNDLYRRIINRNNRLKRLLELGAPDIIVRNEKRMLQEAVDALIDNGRRGRPVTGPGNRPLKSLSDMLKGKQGRFRQNLLGKR
;
A
#
# COMPACT_ATOMS: atom_id res chain seq x y z
N ARG A 1 24.52 18.98 7.03
CA ARG A 1 23.82 17.76 6.61
C ARG A 1 22.33 18.06 6.57
N GLU A 2 21.75 17.98 5.40
CA GLU A 2 20.31 18.11 5.26
C GLU A 2 19.61 16.92 5.91
N ARG A 3 18.59 17.23 6.71
CA ARG A 3 17.82 16.21 7.39
C ARG A 3 16.56 15.90 6.58
N MET A 4 16.22 14.64 6.47
CA MET A 4 14.93 14.22 5.97
C MET A 4 13.86 14.47 7.04
N GLY A 5 12.71 15.01 6.60
CA GLY A 5 11.53 15.06 7.43
C GLY A 5 10.74 13.75 7.36
N HIS A 6 9.64 13.69 8.12
CA HIS A 6 8.72 12.57 8.04
C HIS A 6 7.29 13.02 8.33
N ILE A 7 6.33 12.26 7.83
CA ILE A 7 4.90 12.44 8.09
C ILE A 7 4.40 11.18 8.77
N GLU A 8 3.99 11.31 10.02
CA GLU A 8 3.31 10.21 10.73
C GLU A 8 1.87 10.11 10.25
N LEU A 9 1.51 8.95 9.72
CA LEU A 9 0.19 8.72 9.16
C LEU A 9 -0.83 8.39 10.24
N ALA A 10 -2.03 8.95 10.11
CA ALA A 10 -3.16 8.67 11.01
C ALA A 10 -3.73 7.25 10.81
N ALA A 11 -3.49 6.66 9.64
CA ALA A 11 -3.80 5.28 9.33
C ALA A 11 -2.71 4.70 8.42
N PRO A 12 -2.40 3.40 8.53
CA PRO A 12 -1.43 2.76 7.64
C PRO A 12 -1.87 2.80 6.18
N VAL A 13 -0.90 2.85 5.27
CA VAL A 13 -1.12 2.78 3.83
C VAL A 13 -0.22 1.71 3.21
N SER A 14 -0.69 1.11 2.11
CA SER A 14 0.09 0.14 1.37
C SER A 14 1.09 0.82 0.45
N HIS A 15 2.31 0.28 0.36
CA HIS A 15 3.28 0.70 -0.63
C HIS A 15 2.89 0.13 -2.00
N ILE A 16 2.59 0.99 -2.96
CA ILE A 16 2.03 0.60 -4.26
C ILE A 16 2.92 -0.35 -5.07
N TRP A 17 4.23 -0.30 -4.93
CA TRP A 17 5.13 -1.19 -5.66
C TRP A 17 4.99 -2.65 -5.23
N TYR A 18 4.71 -2.91 -3.96
CA TYR A 18 4.53 -4.27 -3.45
C TYR A 18 3.14 -4.83 -3.72
N PHE A 19 2.17 -3.94 -3.89
CA PHE A 19 0.80 -4.30 -4.23
C PHE A 19 0.60 -4.43 -5.75
N LYS A 20 0.98 -3.39 -6.51
CA LYS A 20 0.74 -3.27 -7.97
C LYS A 20 1.90 -3.77 -8.83
N GLY A 21 2.95 -4.33 -8.24
CA GLY A 21 4.04 -4.96 -8.96
C GLY A 21 3.60 -6.18 -9.77
N ILE A 22 4.40 -6.59 -10.73
CA ILE A 22 4.18 -7.79 -11.53
C ILE A 22 5.35 -8.74 -11.29
N PRO A 23 5.16 -9.83 -10.53
CA PRO A 23 3.96 -10.19 -9.76
C PRO A 23 3.79 -9.34 -8.49
N SER A 24 2.56 -9.28 -7.96
CA SER A 24 2.29 -8.63 -6.67
C SER A 24 2.96 -9.42 -5.54
N ARG A 25 3.96 -8.82 -4.89
CA ARG A 25 4.66 -9.44 -3.76
C ARG A 25 3.71 -9.68 -2.58
N MET A 26 2.90 -8.68 -2.28
CA MET A 26 1.91 -8.73 -1.21
C MET A 26 0.84 -9.80 -1.49
N GLY A 27 0.36 -9.89 -2.72
CA GLY A 27 -0.60 -10.91 -3.14
C GLY A 27 -0.04 -12.33 -3.05
N LEU A 28 1.23 -12.52 -3.40
CA LEU A 28 1.89 -13.83 -3.32
C LEU A 28 2.11 -14.29 -1.89
N ILE A 29 2.56 -13.41 -1.01
CA ILE A 29 2.82 -13.79 0.39
C ILE A 29 1.53 -14.09 1.15
N LEU A 30 0.45 -13.37 0.88
CA LEU A 30 -0.86 -13.56 1.50
C LEU A 30 -1.69 -14.66 0.81
N ASP A 31 -1.31 -15.08 -0.36
CA ASP A 31 -2.12 -15.96 -1.23
C ASP A 31 -3.50 -15.35 -1.57
N VAL A 32 -3.50 -14.06 -1.83
CA VAL A 32 -4.69 -13.29 -2.22
C VAL A 32 -4.47 -12.75 -3.64
N SER A 33 -5.49 -12.84 -4.50
CA SER A 33 -5.37 -12.32 -5.85
C SER A 33 -5.18 -10.80 -5.85
N PRO A 34 -4.43 -10.23 -6.80
CA PRO A 34 -4.24 -8.78 -6.89
C PRO A 34 -5.56 -8.00 -6.96
N LYS A 35 -6.55 -8.54 -7.65
CA LYS A 35 -7.89 -7.94 -7.75
C LYS A 35 -8.59 -7.85 -6.39
N ASN A 36 -8.56 -8.94 -5.62
CA ASN A 36 -9.16 -8.98 -4.29
C ASN A 36 -8.39 -8.09 -3.31
N LEU A 37 -7.07 -8.09 -3.40
CA LEU A 37 -6.22 -7.23 -2.59
C LEU A 37 -6.51 -5.75 -2.84
N GLU A 38 -6.70 -5.35 -4.10
CA GLU A 38 -7.10 -4.00 -4.48
C GLU A 38 -8.44 -3.60 -3.86
N ARG A 39 -9.43 -4.48 -3.92
CA ARG A 39 -10.75 -4.23 -3.34
C ARG A 39 -10.69 -4.00 -1.83
N VAL A 40 -9.84 -4.71 -1.13
CA VAL A 40 -9.65 -4.54 0.31
C VAL A 40 -8.88 -3.25 0.63
N LEU A 41 -7.77 -3.00 -0.05
CA LEU A 41 -6.92 -1.83 0.19
C LEU A 41 -7.64 -0.50 -0.08
N TYR A 42 -8.55 -0.48 -1.04
CA TYR A 42 -9.31 0.73 -1.42
C TYR A 42 -10.75 0.75 -0.92
N PHE A 43 -11.03 0.00 0.15
CA PHE A 43 -12.28 0.04 0.91
C PHE A 43 -13.55 -0.34 0.12
N ALA A 44 -13.39 -1.22 -0.87
CA ALA A 44 -14.52 -1.78 -1.63
C ALA A 44 -15.05 -3.09 -1.05
N SER A 45 -14.23 -3.85 -0.33
CA SER A 45 -14.60 -5.14 0.25
C SER A 45 -13.90 -5.37 1.58
N TYR A 46 -14.47 -6.26 2.40
CA TYR A 46 -13.86 -6.75 3.63
C TYR A 46 -12.98 -7.97 3.37
N ILE A 47 -11.99 -8.16 4.23
CA ILE A 47 -11.23 -9.39 4.33
C ILE A 47 -11.37 -9.97 5.74
N VAL A 48 -11.60 -11.27 5.84
CA VAL A 48 -11.72 -11.95 7.14
C VAL A 48 -10.36 -12.09 7.78
N LEU A 49 -10.19 -11.56 8.98
CA LEU A 49 -8.96 -11.57 9.76
C LEU A 49 -8.87 -12.78 10.68
N GLU A 50 -9.95 -13.05 11.38
CA GLU A 50 -10.09 -14.17 12.31
C GLU A 50 -11.45 -14.80 12.18
N THR A 51 -11.53 -16.09 12.42
CA THR A 51 -12.80 -16.83 12.42
C THR A 51 -12.75 -17.96 13.44
N ALA A 52 -13.88 -18.21 14.10
CA ALA A 52 -14.06 -19.41 14.92
C ALA A 52 -14.08 -20.65 14.03
N PRO A 53 -13.66 -21.81 14.55
CA PRO A 53 -13.80 -23.07 13.81
C PRO A 53 -15.27 -23.41 13.56
N ASP A 54 -15.51 -24.14 12.48
CA ASP A 54 -16.82 -24.71 12.12
C ASP A 54 -17.94 -23.69 11.80
N ILE A 55 -17.61 -22.45 11.51
CA ILE A 55 -18.55 -21.52 10.86
C ILE A 55 -18.25 -21.46 9.36
N GLY A 56 -19.25 -21.11 8.56
CA GLY A 56 -19.15 -21.11 7.09
C GLY A 56 -18.28 -20.00 6.51
N ILE A 57 -17.34 -19.46 7.28
CA ILE A 57 -16.44 -18.37 6.92
C ILE A 57 -14.99 -18.81 7.12
N GLN A 58 -14.14 -18.49 6.15
CA GLN A 58 -12.71 -18.81 6.20
C GLN A 58 -11.87 -17.56 6.36
N GLN A 59 -10.70 -17.69 6.98
CA GLN A 59 -9.71 -16.63 7.06
C GLN A 59 -9.29 -16.18 5.65
N LYS A 60 -9.08 -14.89 5.47
CA LYS A 60 -8.77 -14.24 4.18
C LYS A 60 -9.89 -14.30 3.14
N GLN A 61 -11.08 -14.73 3.52
CA GLN A 61 -12.25 -14.66 2.64
C GLN A 61 -12.62 -13.19 2.37
N ILE A 62 -12.95 -12.90 1.12
CA ILE A 62 -13.37 -11.56 0.71
C ILE A 62 -14.89 -11.47 0.78
N LEU A 63 -15.38 -10.47 1.49
CA LEU A 63 -16.81 -10.22 1.69
C LEU A 63 -17.18 -8.83 1.13
N SER A 64 -18.27 -8.79 0.37
CA SER A 64 -18.89 -7.51 0.03
C SER A 64 -19.57 -6.91 1.28
N GLU A 65 -20.01 -5.65 1.19
CA GLU A 65 -20.73 -5.01 2.30
C GLU A 65 -21.98 -5.81 2.68
N ALA A 66 -22.75 -6.26 1.69
CA ALA A 66 -23.94 -7.09 1.92
C ALA A 66 -23.62 -8.42 2.57
N GLU A 67 -22.60 -9.12 2.07
CA GLU A 67 -22.14 -10.41 2.62
C GLU A 67 -21.61 -10.25 4.04
N TYR A 68 -20.91 -9.14 4.33
CA TYR A 68 -20.44 -8.82 5.68
C TYR A 68 -21.59 -8.60 6.66
N GLN A 69 -22.61 -7.84 6.27
CA GLN A 69 -23.78 -7.59 7.11
C GLN A 69 -24.57 -8.89 7.37
N GLU A 70 -24.74 -9.71 6.36
CA GLU A 70 -25.36 -11.04 6.50
C GLU A 70 -24.56 -11.95 7.45
N ALA A 71 -23.25 -11.99 7.30
CA ALA A 71 -22.37 -12.78 8.16
C ALA A 71 -22.38 -12.27 9.60
N LYS A 72 -22.42 -10.94 9.81
CA LYS A 72 -22.55 -10.33 11.13
C LYS A 72 -23.86 -10.69 11.82
N ALA A 73 -24.96 -10.66 11.07
CA ALA A 73 -26.27 -11.05 11.58
C ALA A 73 -26.32 -12.53 11.98
N LYS A 74 -25.64 -13.39 11.20
CA LYS A 74 -25.66 -14.85 11.41
C LYS A 74 -24.67 -15.32 12.46
N TYR A 75 -23.43 -14.79 12.45
CA TYR A 75 -22.31 -15.29 13.28
C TYR A 75 -21.90 -14.32 14.39
N GLY A 76 -22.35 -13.10 14.39
CA GLY A 76 -22.02 -12.11 15.40
C GLY A 76 -20.51 -11.87 15.51
N ASN A 77 -19.98 -12.03 16.71
CA ASN A 77 -18.57 -11.82 17.02
C ASN A 77 -17.69 -13.10 16.83
N SER A 78 -18.23 -14.15 16.22
CA SER A 78 -17.49 -15.38 15.95
C SER A 78 -16.44 -15.21 14.86
N PHE A 79 -16.46 -14.14 14.13
CA PHE A 79 -15.42 -13.75 13.19
C PHE A 79 -15.14 -12.26 13.26
N ARG A 80 -13.98 -11.87 12.74
CA ARG A 80 -13.58 -10.48 12.62
C ARG A 80 -13.08 -10.22 11.19
N ALA A 81 -13.55 -9.14 10.59
CA ALA A 81 -13.15 -8.72 9.26
C ALA A 81 -12.85 -7.22 9.25
N GLY A 82 -12.07 -6.78 8.29
CA GLY A 82 -11.72 -5.38 8.16
C GLY A 82 -11.42 -4.97 6.73
N MET A 83 -11.12 -3.70 6.54
CA MET A 83 -10.80 -3.07 5.27
C MET A 83 -9.48 -2.30 5.36
N GLY A 84 -8.91 -2.02 4.20
CA GLY A 84 -7.77 -1.13 4.06
C GLY A 84 -6.43 -1.76 4.44
N ALA A 85 -5.38 -0.95 4.37
CA ALA A 85 -4.01 -1.38 4.63
C ALA A 85 -3.79 -1.87 6.06
N GLU A 86 -4.53 -1.36 7.03
CA GLU A 86 -4.47 -1.80 8.43
C GLU A 86 -4.81 -3.28 8.57
N SER A 87 -5.86 -3.74 7.90
CA SER A 87 -6.26 -5.15 7.89
C SER A 87 -5.23 -6.03 7.21
N ILE A 88 -4.68 -5.58 6.09
CA ILE A 88 -3.61 -6.29 5.39
C ILE A 88 -2.34 -6.35 6.24
N MET A 89 -2.00 -5.28 6.94
CA MET A 89 -0.85 -5.25 7.86
C MET A 89 -0.99 -6.30 8.96
N GLU A 90 -2.18 -6.43 9.55
CA GLU A 90 -2.45 -7.44 10.57
C GLU A 90 -2.26 -8.86 10.04
N LEU A 91 -2.76 -9.16 8.84
CA LEU A 91 -2.54 -10.45 8.20
C LEU A 91 -1.05 -10.71 7.91
N LEU A 92 -0.32 -9.70 7.48
CA LEU A 92 1.12 -9.80 7.22
C LEU A 92 1.93 -10.05 8.51
N MET A 93 1.55 -9.40 9.61
CA MET A 93 2.19 -9.58 10.91
C MET A 93 2.00 -11.00 11.46
N ASN A 94 0.91 -11.65 11.12
CA ASN A 94 0.58 -13.00 11.61
C ASN A 94 1.16 -14.13 10.75
N ILE A 95 1.89 -13.82 9.69
CA ILE A 95 2.55 -14.81 8.86
C ILE A 95 3.79 -15.35 9.59
N ASP A 96 3.84 -16.67 9.76
CA ASP A 96 5.06 -17.38 10.16
C ASP A 96 5.79 -17.83 8.89
N LEU A 97 6.86 -17.14 8.54
CA LEU A 97 7.65 -17.40 7.33
C LEU A 97 8.26 -18.83 7.33
N GLU A 98 8.69 -19.32 8.50
CA GLU A 98 9.27 -20.66 8.63
C GLU A 98 8.22 -21.73 8.35
N GLU A 99 7.06 -21.62 8.96
CA GLU A 99 5.95 -22.56 8.77
C GLU A 99 5.44 -22.53 7.33
N GLU A 100 5.26 -21.35 6.75
CA GLU A 100 4.85 -21.21 5.36
C GLU A 100 5.85 -21.81 4.38
N SER A 101 7.14 -21.63 4.63
CA SER A 101 8.20 -22.23 3.82
C SER A 101 8.12 -23.76 3.83
N VAL A 102 7.98 -24.35 5.01
CA VAL A 102 7.85 -25.82 5.16
C VAL A 102 6.59 -26.34 4.48
N THR A 103 5.46 -25.67 4.69
CA THR A 103 4.18 -26.06 4.09
C THR A 103 4.24 -26.01 2.57
N LEU A 104 4.79 -24.95 1.99
CA LEU A 104 4.91 -24.80 0.54
C LEU A 104 5.88 -25.81 -0.08
N LYS A 105 6.98 -26.12 0.58
CA LYS A 105 7.91 -27.15 0.12
C LYS A 105 7.26 -28.53 0.10
N THR A 106 6.46 -28.84 1.10
CA THR A 106 5.71 -30.10 1.17
C THR A 106 4.64 -30.19 0.07
N GLU A 107 3.89 -29.11 -0.13
CA GLU A 107 2.90 -29.05 -1.21
C GLU A 107 3.53 -29.13 -2.60
N LEU A 108 4.73 -28.59 -2.77
CA LEU A 108 5.45 -28.60 -4.04
C LEU A 108 5.76 -30.01 -4.53
N GLU A 109 6.03 -30.94 -3.63
CA GLU A 109 6.33 -32.34 -3.96
C GLU A 109 5.19 -33.01 -4.72
N ASN A 110 3.94 -32.66 -4.39
CA ASN A 110 2.73 -33.25 -4.94
C ASN A 110 2.00 -32.39 -5.94
N ALA A 111 2.53 -31.19 -6.25
CA ALA A 111 1.88 -30.24 -7.14
C ALA A 111 2.38 -30.37 -8.57
N SER A 112 1.49 -30.10 -9.54
CA SER A 112 1.79 -30.12 -10.96
C SER A 112 1.11 -28.96 -11.68
N GLY A 113 1.57 -28.63 -12.90
CA GLY A 113 0.97 -27.61 -13.73
C GLY A 113 0.99 -26.20 -13.12
N GLN A 114 -0.13 -25.50 -13.25
CA GLN A 114 -0.27 -24.12 -12.78
C GLN A 114 -0.15 -23.99 -11.26
N LYS A 115 -0.62 -24.98 -10.52
CA LYS A 115 -0.51 -25.00 -9.06
C LYS A 115 0.95 -25.02 -8.63
N ARG A 116 1.78 -25.85 -9.27
CA ARG A 116 3.22 -25.91 -9.01
C ARG A 116 3.90 -24.56 -9.30
N ALA A 117 3.59 -23.95 -10.42
CA ALA A 117 4.16 -22.65 -10.80
C ALA A 117 3.81 -21.56 -9.77
N ARG A 118 2.58 -21.55 -9.27
CA ARG A 118 2.15 -20.61 -8.23
C ARG A 118 2.88 -20.84 -6.90
N ILE A 119 3.02 -22.09 -6.49
CA ILE A 119 3.75 -22.43 -5.26
C ILE A 119 5.21 -21.99 -5.35
N ILE A 120 5.87 -22.20 -6.49
CA ILE A 120 7.24 -21.74 -6.72
C ILE A 120 7.37 -20.25 -6.56
N LYS A 121 6.48 -19.47 -7.16
CA LYS A 121 6.48 -17.99 -7.06
C LYS A 121 6.27 -17.53 -5.62
N ARG A 122 5.34 -18.14 -4.89
CA ARG A 122 5.10 -17.83 -3.49
C ARG A 122 6.31 -18.16 -2.63
N LEU A 123 6.91 -19.32 -2.87
CA LEU A 123 8.09 -19.78 -2.13
C LEU A 123 9.29 -18.84 -2.35
N GLU A 124 9.51 -18.36 -3.57
CA GLU A 124 10.57 -17.39 -3.87
C GLU A 124 10.40 -16.11 -3.02
N VAL A 125 9.20 -15.58 -2.91
CA VAL A 125 8.93 -14.37 -2.10
C VAL A 125 9.14 -14.65 -0.61
N ILE A 126 8.65 -15.77 -0.10
CA ILE A 126 8.78 -16.16 1.30
C ILE A 126 10.25 -16.38 1.67
N GLU A 127 11.01 -17.09 0.85
CA GLU A 127 12.45 -17.31 1.07
C GLU A 127 13.23 -15.99 1.02
N SER A 128 12.87 -15.05 0.11
CA SER A 128 13.46 -13.73 0.06
C SER A 128 13.28 -12.95 1.36
N PHE A 129 12.11 -13.02 1.97
CA PHE A 129 11.87 -12.41 3.29
C PHE A 129 12.65 -13.11 4.41
N ARG A 130 12.70 -14.44 4.39
CA ARG A 130 13.46 -15.21 5.40
C ARG A 130 14.96 -14.88 5.35
N GLU A 131 15.56 -14.90 4.17
CA GLU A 131 16.99 -14.69 3.97
C GLU A 131 17.40 -13.25 4.27
N SER A 132 16.59 -12.27 3.90
CA SER A 132 16.89 -10.85 4.11
C SER A 132 16.65 -10.38 5.54
N GLY A 133 15.85 -11.10 6.32
CA GLY A 133 15.41 -10.67 7.65
C GLY A 133 14.38 -9.53 7.63
N ASN A 134 13.88 -9.15 6.46
CA ASN A 134 12.80 -8.17 6.34
C ASN A 134 11.48 -8.76 6.80
N LYS A 135 10.68 -7.93 7.45
CA LYS A 135 9.36 -8.34 7.91
C LYS A 135 8.29 -8.03 6.85
N PRO A 136 7.35 -8.97 6.59
CA PRO A 136 6.29 -8.75 5.60
C PRO A 136 5.46 -7.49 5.84
N GLU A 137 5.16 -7.16 7.10
CA GLU A 137 4.41 -5.97 7.46
C GLU A 137 5.08 -4.65 7.10
N TRP A 138 6.38 -4.66 6.77
CA TRP A 138 7.08 -3.46 6.31
C TRP A 138 6.67 -3.02 4.89
N MET A 139 5.94 -3.82 4.17
CA MET A 139 5.29 -3.41 2.91
C MET A 139 4.13 -2.44 3.13
N ILE A 140 3.70 -2.29 4.38
CA ILE A 140 2.70 -1.31 4.79
C ILE A 140 3.41 -0.16 5.50
N LEU A 141 3.10 1.06 5.09
CA LEU A 141 3.74 2.27 5.59
C LEU A 141 2.92 2.92 6.68
N THR A 142 3.54 3.24 7.80
CA THR A 142 2.95 4.02 8.90
C THR A 142 3.53 5.42 8.96
N VAL A 143 4.68 5.64 8.33
CA VAL A 143 5.39 6.91 8.26
C VAL A 143 5.87 7.11 6.82
N ILE A 144 5.71 8.33 6.31
CA ILE A 144 6.21 8.73 4.98
C ILE A 144 7.45 9.60 5.16
N PRO A 145 8.61 9.20 4.61
CA PRO A 145 9.78 10.06 4.61
C PRO A 145 9.60 11.22 3.64
N VAL A 146 10.06 12.40 4.04
CA VAL A 146 10.02 13.62 3.22
C VAL A 146 11.43 13.94 2.76
N ILE A 147 11.61 14.03 1.44
CA ILE A 147 12.92 14.35 0.86
C ILE A 147 13.35 15.78 1.24
N PRO A 148 14.68 16.04 1.32
CA PRO A 148 15.19 17.37 1.67
C PRO A 148 14.71 18.48 0.72
N PRO A 149 14.61 19.73 1.20
CA PRO A 149 14.15 20.88 0.40
C PRO A 149 14.91 21.11 -0.89
N ASP A 150 16.20 20.83 -0.93
CA ASP A 150 17.02 21.00 -2.13
C ASP A 150 16.63 20.07 -3.29
N LEU A 151 16.00 18.94 -2.98
CA LEU A 151 15.47 18.00 -3.98
C LEU A 151 14.07 18.35 -4.47
N ARG A 152 13.41 19.32 -3.82
CA ARG A 152 12.08 19.81 -4.17
C ARG A 152 12.01 21.35 -4.11
N PRO A 153 12.82 22.04 -4.91
CA PRO A 153 13.00 23.46 -4.77
C PRO A 153 11.73 24.26 -5.08
N MET A 154 11.59 25.39 -4.40
CA MET A 154 10.65 26.45 -4.72
C MET A 154 11.43 27.68 -5.16
N VAL A 155 11.24 28.09 -6.41
CA VAL A 155 12.00 29.18 -7.03
C VAL A 155 11.08 30.37 -7.30
N GLN A 156 11.53 31.55 -6.92
CA GLN A 156 10.82 32.79 -7.25
C GLN A 156 11.07 33.19 -8.73
N LEU A 157 10.00 33.36 -9.46
CA LEU A 157 10.02 33.83 -10.84
C LEU A 157 9.89 35.36 -10.88
N ASP A 158 10.23 35.99 -12.04
CA ASP A 158 9.98 37.39 -12.29
C ASP A 158 8.51 37.75 -12.12
N GLY A 159 8.22 38.87 -11.46
CA GLY A 159 6.86 39.30 -11.17
C GLY A 159 6.24 38.73 -9.86
N GLY A 160 7.06 38.20 -8.96
CA GLY A 160 6.61 37.73 -7.64
C GLY A 160 5.90 36.38 -7.60
N ARG A 161 5.90 35.67 -8.72
CA ARG A 161 5.35 34.30 -8.79
C ARG A 161 6.38 33.27 -8.34
N PHE A 162 5.91 32.18 -7.73
CA PHE A 162 6.76 31.06 -7.35
C PHE A 162 6.51 29.85 -8.26
N ALA A 163 7.59 29.26 -8.75
CA ALA A 163 7.56 27.92 -9.35
C ALA A 163 7.99 26.90 -8.30
N THR A 164 7.21 25.86 -8.14
CA THR A 164 7.48 24.81 -7.16
C THR A 164 7.58 23.46 -7.84
N SER A 165 8.36 22.55 -7.23
CA SER A 165 8.42 21.17 -7.65
C SER A 165 7.07 20.46 -7.45
N ASP A 166 6.75 19.55 -8.34
CA ASP A 166 5.55 18.70 -8.21
C ASP A 166 5.54 17.92 -6.88
N MET A 167 6.71 17.58 -6.35
CA MET A 167 6.86 16.90 -5.06
C MET A 167 6.23 17.68 -3.91
N ASN A 168 6.34 19.01 -3.90
CA ASN A 168 5.73 19.83 -2.86
C ASN A 168 4.20 19.74 -2.89
N ASP A 169 3.60 19.66 -4.07
CA ASP A 169 2.16 19.48 -4.21
C ASP A 169 1.72 18.11 -3.73
N LEU A 170 2.45 17.06 -4.09
CA LEU A 170 2.16 15.69 -3.68
C LEU A 170 2.27 15.52 -2.15
N TYR A 171 3.30 16.07 -1.51
CA TYR A 171 3.43 16.05 -0.06
C TYR A 171 2.33 16.86 0.63
N ARG A 172 1.98 18.02 0.10
CA ARG A 172 0.89 18.84 0.64
C ARG A 172 -0.45 18.11 0.61
N ARG A 173 -0.74 17.39 -0.46
CA ARG A 173 -1.96 16.56 -0.55
C ARG A 173 -1.99 15.50 0.54
N ILE A 174 -0.88 14.82 0.80
CA ILE A 174 -0.77 13.85 1.88
C ILE A 174 -1.00 14.49 3.24
N ILE A 175 -0.33 15.60 3.52
CA ILE A 175 -0.44 16.32 4.79
C ILE A 175 -1.89 16.77 5.03
N ASN A 176 -2.54 17.34 4.03
CA ASN A 176 -3.92 17.80 4.15
C ASN A 176 -4.88 16.65 4.41
N ARG A 177 -4.75 15.54 3.68
CA ARG A 177 -5.58 14.34 3.89
C ARG A 177 -5.32 13.70 5.26
N ASN A 178 -4.08 13.64 5.66
CA ASN A 178 -3.68 13.08 6.94
C ASN A 178 -4.24 13.89 8.11
N ASN A 179 -4.13 15.21 8.05
CA ASN A 179 -4.66 16.11 9.08
C ASN A 179 -6.19 16.03 9.16
N ARG A 180 -6.85 15.95 8.02
CA ARG A 180 -8.30 15.76 7.96
C ARG A 180 -8.74 14.44 8.57
N LEU A 181 -8.02 13.36 8.27
CA LEU A 181 -8.29 12.05 8.86
C LEU A 181 -8.12 12.06 10.39
N LYS A 182 -7.03 12.65 10.88
CA LYS A 182 -6.82 12.81 12.32
C LYS A 182 -7.99 13.50 12.99
N ARG A 183 -8.45 14.60 12.40
CA ARG A 183 -9.58 15.37 12.91
C ARG A 183 -10.89 14.57 12.92
N LEU A 184 -11.16 13.83 11.85
CA LEU A 184 -12.34 12.98 11.76
C LEU A 184 -12.33 11.86 12.81
N LEU A 185 -11.16 11.26 13.07
CA LEU A 185 -11.01 10.25 14.10
C LEU A 185 -11.22 10.82 15.52
N GLU A 186 -10.67 12.01 15.80
CA GLU A 186 -10.84 12.70 17.08
C GLU A 186 -12.30 13.09 17.35
N LEU A 187 -13.03 13.47 16.30
CA LEU A 187 -14.44 13.85 16.39
C LEU A 187 -15.39 12.64 16.44
N GLY A 188 -14.88 11.42 16.28
CA GLY A 188 -15.72 10.24 16.22
C GLY A 188 -16.67 10.22 15.01
N ALA A 189 -16.21 10.70 13.86
CA ALA A 189 -17.00 10.77 12.63
C ALA A 189 -17.56 9.40 12.21
N PRO A 190 -18.69 9.36 11.46
CA PRO A 190 -19.24 8.11 10.95
C PRO A 190 -18.23 7.30 10.14
N ASP A 191 -18.34 6.00 10.24
CA ASP A 191 -17.40 5.03 9.64
C ASP A 191 -17.23 5.22 8.13
N ILE A 192 -18.33 5.50 7.43
CA ILE A 192 -18.28 5.71 5.97
C ILE A 192 -17.45 6.93 5.57
N ILE A 193 -17.48 7.99 6.36
CA ILE A 193 -16.69 9.21 6.13
C ILE A 193 -15.20 8.93 6.41
N VAL A 194 -14.92 8.22 7.50
CA VAL A 194 -13.55 7.82 7.86
C VAL A 194 -12.94 6.92 6.79
N ARG A 195 -13.66 5.92 6.32
CA ARG A 195 -13.22 5.03 5.23
C ARG A 195 -12.89 5.79 3.95
N ASN A 196 -13.73 6.74 3.58
CA ASN A 196 -13.53 7.53 2.38
C ASN A 196 -12.25 8.38 2.50
N GLU A 197 -11.99 8.97 3.67
CA GLU A 197 -10.77 9.75 3.90
C GLU A 197 -9.52 8.86 3.94
N LYS A 198 -9.60 7.67 4.54
CA LYS A 198 -8.52 6.67 4.50
C LYS A 198 -8.19 6.25 3.07
N ARG A 199 -9.20 6.04 2.23
CA ARG A 199 -9.03 5.72 0.82
C ARG A 199 -8.33 6.86 0.07
N MET A 200 -8.72 8.10 0.31
CA MET A 200 -8.09 9.27 -0.30
C MET A 200 -6.64 9.44 0.16
N LEU A 201 -6.33 9.16 1.42
CA LEU A 201 -4.97 9.15 1.93
C LEU A 201 -4.11 8.08 1.23
N GLN A 202 -4.65 6.88 1.07
CA GLN A 202 -3.99 5.81 0.32
C GLN A 202 -3.69 6.24 -1.11
N GLU A 203 -4.64 6.84 -1.80
CA GLU A 203 -4.46 7.33 -3.17
C GLU A 203 -3.44 8.47 -3.25
N ALA A 204 -3.40 9.36 -2.28
CA ALA A 204 -2.41 10.43 -2.21
C ALA A 204 -0.98 9.89 -2.04
N VAL A 205 -0.79 8.87 -1.23
CA VAL A 205 0.51 8.21 -1.07
C VAL A 205 0.90 7.44 -2.34
N ASP A 206 -0.03 6.78 -2.99
CA ASP A 206 0.20 6.11 -4.27
C ASP A 206 0.72 7.10 -5.32
N ALA A 207 0.11 8.28 -5.41
CA ALA A 207 0.53 9.33 -6.32
C ALA A 207 1.93 9.87 -6.00
N LEU A 208 2.30 9.98 -4.72
CA LEU A 208 3.64 10.39 -4.31
C LEU A 208 4.70 9.38 -4.77
N ILE A 209 4.45 8.10 -4.60
CA ILE A 209 5.42 7.04 -4.90
C ILE A 209 5.51 6.78 -6.40
N ASP A 210 4.39 6.54 -7.06
CA ASP A 210 4.33 6.18 -8.48
C ASP A 210 3.01 6.64 -9.12
N ASN A 211 2.95 7.91 -9.49
CA ASN A 211 1.74 8.52 -10.03
C ASN A 211 1.34 7.87 -11.37
N GLY A 212 0.09 7.47 -11.46
CA GLY A 212 -0.46 6.80 -12.64
C GLY A 212 -0.29 5.28 -12.66
N ARG A 213 0.35 4.68 -11.64
CA ARG A 213 0.48 3.23 -11.52
C ARG A 213 -0.88 2.54 -11.33
N ARG A 214 -1.77 3.20 -10.62
CA ARG A 214 -3.13 2.76 -10.39
C ARG A 214 -4.12 3.80 -10.90
N GLY A 215 -4.75 3.52 -12.04
CA GLY A 215 -5.76 4.39 -12.63
C GLY A 215 -5.21 5.68 -13.22
N ARG A 216 -6.02 6.72 -13.23
CA ARG A 216 -5.64 8.02 -13.80
C ARG A 216 -4.63 8.74 -12.91
N PRO A 217 -3.56 9.29 -13.49
CA PRO A 217 -2.60 10.06 -12.71
C PRO A 217 -3.21 11.35 -12.17
N VAL A 218 -2.71 11.78 -11.02
CA VAL A 218 -3.00 13.11 -10.47
C VAL A 218 -2.34 14.15 -11.37
N THR A 219 -3.08 15.18 -11.74
CA THR A 219 -2.64 16.21 -12.69
C THR A 219 -2.51 17.58 -12.02
N GLY A 220 -1.61 18.40 -12.58
CA GLY A 220 -1.44 19.80 -12.25
C GLY A 220 -2.04 20.72 -13.31
N PRO A 221 -1.61 21.99 -13.35
CA PRO A 221 -2.05 22.95 -14.36
C PRO A 221 -1.82 22.42 -15.79
N GLY A 222 -2.78 22.67 -16.68
CA GLY A 222 -2.72 22.17 -18.06
C GLY A 222 -2.92 20.66 -18.21
N ASN A 223 -3.52 20.03 -17.22
CA ASN A 223 -3.81 18.60 -17.22
C ASN A 223 -2.56 17.70 -17.36
N ARG A 224 -1.40 18.23 -16.98
CA ARG A 224 -0.11 17.53 -17.01
C ARG A 224 0.02 16.62 -15.78
N PRO A 225 0.37 15.34 -15.95
CA PRO A 225 0.63 14.45 -14.80
C PRO A 225 1.76 14.99 -13.92
N LEU A 226 1.57 14.96 -12.60
CA LEU A 226 2.60 15.34 -11.65
C LEU A 226 3.71 14.29 -11.61
N LYS A 227 4.96 14.74 -11.53
CA LYS A 227 6.12 13.84 -11.38
C LYS A 227 6.22 13.31 -9.97
N SER A 228 6.12 11.99 -9.86
CA SER A 228 6.25 11.26 -8.60
C SER A 228 7.71 10.95 -8.24
N LEU A 229 7.95 10.32 -7.08
CA LEU A 229 9.27 9.82 -6.70
C LEU A 229 9.83 8.85 -7.73
N SER A 230 9.01 7.96 -8.25
CA SER A 230 9.38 7.02 -9.30
C SER A 230 9.92 7.75 -10.55
N ASP A 231 9.23 8.82 -10.98
CA ASP A 231 9.65 9.61 -12.13
C ASP A 231 10.96 10.36 -11.90
N MET A 232 11.23 10.76 -10.66
CA MET A 232 12.50 11.38 -10.28
C MET A 232 13.69 10.42 -10.33
N LEU A 233 13.46 9.14 -10.23
CA LEU A 233 14.50 8.10 -10.25
C LEU A 233 14.71 7.50 -11.64
N LYS A 234 13.69 7.52 -12.49
CA LYS A 234 13.68 6.87 -13.81
C LYS A 234 14.01 7.85 -14.94
N GLY A 235 14.38 7.27 -16.06
CA GLY A 235 14.55 7.97 -17.33
C GLY A 235 15.79 8.82 -17.47
N LYS A 236 15.87 9.59 -18.55
CA LYS A 236 17.04 10.43 -18.90
C LYS A 236 17.27 11.56 -17.89
N GLN A 237 16.22 12.08 -17.32
CA GLN A 237 16.25 13.16 -16.32
C GLN A 237 16.19 12.64 -14.89
N GLY A 238 16.19 11.32 -14.70
CA GLY A 238 16.13 10.71 -13.38
C GLY A 238 17.44 10.84 -12.60
N ARG A 239 17.34 10.80 -11.27
CA ARG A 239 18.49 10.97 -10.37
C ARG A 239 19.57 9.92 -10.55
N PHE A 240 19.21 8.67 -10.82
CA PHE A 240 20.19 7.63 -11.06
C PHE A 240 21.06 7.92 -12.29
N ARG A 241 20.48 8.40 -13.37
CA ARG A 241 21.22 8.71 -14.59
C ARG A 241 22.02 10.00 -14.49
N GLN A 242 21.43 11.06 -13.92
CA GLN A 242 22.07 12.38 -13.85
C GLN A 242 23.06 12.51 -12.70
N ASN A 243 22.71 12.03 -11.51
CA ASN A 243 23.46 12.29 -10.29
C ASN A 243 24.34 11.12 -9.84
N LEU A 244 23.99 9.89 -10.18
CA LEU A 244 24.75 8.70 -9.75
C LEU A 244 25.60 8.11 -10.88
N LEU A 245 25.08 8.10 -12.12
CA LEU A 245 25.80 7.54 -13.27
C LEU A 245 26.47 8.63 -14.13
N GLY A 246 25.94 9.84 -14.16
CA GLY A 246 26.43 10.94 -14.99
C GLY A 246 27.33 11.95 -14.29
N LYS A 247 27.35 11.96 -12.96
CA LYS A 247 28.25 12.80 -12.16
C LYS A 247 29.26 11.92 -11.43
N ARG A 248 30.50 12.23 -11.63
CA ARG A 248 31.61 11.60 -10.90
C ARG A 248 31.70 12.12 -9.47
#